data_4ac0cb1a9b4e701e312e8620a073ad9d
#
_entry.id   4ac0cb1a9b4e701e312e8620a073ad9d
#
_cell.length_a   1.000
_cell.length_b   1.000
_cell.length_c   1.000
_cell.angle_alpha   90.00
_cell.angle_beta   90.00
_cell.angle_gamma   90.00
#
_symmetry.space_group_name_H-M   'P 1'
#
loop_
_entity.id
_entity.type
_entity.pdbx_description
1 polymer ?
#
loop_
_entity_poly.entity_id
_entity_poly.type
_entity_poly.pdbx_seq_one_letter_code
_entity_poly.pdbx_strand_id
1 'polypeptide(L)'
;XCCXFPPSAFGGGFPTPSHSRRLFMTSDDRSALQFRRMTETPIPQLILSLAAPTILSMLITSIYNLADTFFVGQISTSASGAVGVVSSLMAIIQALGFMLGHGAGTIISRSLGSRDTTAATRFASTSFFTALVFGVVLAVAGLGTLPHFMMLLGSTETILPHACAYARPILIAAPLMISSLVMNNILRYEGKASFAMIGLVTGGVLNIALDPLFMFVFGLGTAGAGIATALSQSISFCILLSMFLRGKTVSQFRLSAVTREARDFGRILLGGAPSFGRQGLNSIGGMLLNLAARGYGDAAVAGMSIVSRIFMFIISVAIGVGQGLQPVASFNYGARKYRRVRQAAIFTIEAAFCMLVVLVGLCWVNGDVLIRLFRDDPAVTAVALPAFHYQCLAMLLQPIIVVANMTFQSVGASGRATFLACCRQGVFFIPLILILPRTHGLFGVEIRQPIADVLTFLVSLPFLLAFLQQLGRMDDAEQSKTAS
;
A
#
# COMPACT_ATOMS: atom_id res chain seq x y z
N UNK A 1 -24.66 -1.70 -22.25
CA UNK A 1 -24.56 -1.17 -22.16
C UNK A 1 -23.76 -0.40 -22.08
N CYS A 2 -23.35 -0.31 -22.85
CA CYS A 2 -22.37 0.77 -22.89
C CYS A 2 -23.06 2.11 -22.75
N CYS A 3 -22.89 2.71 -21.59
CA CYS A 3 -23.42 4.07 -21.42
C CYS A 3 -22.45 5.09 -22.02
N UNK A 4 -22.75 5.56 -23.01
CA UNK A 4 -22.09 6.47 -23.53
C UNK A 4 -22.16 7.62 -22.74
N PHE A 5 -21.25 8.07 -22.42
CA PHE A 5 -21.13 9.36 -21.72
C PHE A 5 -21.35 10.51 -22.73
N PRO A 6 -22.21 11.41 -22.45
CA PRO A 6 -22.36 12.56 -23.33
C PRO A 6 -21.11 13.44 -23.29
N PRO A 7 -20.71 14.05 -24.43
CA PRO A 7 -19.49 14.85 -24.49
C PRO A 7 -19.49 16.14 -23.62
N SER A 8 -20.61 16.47 -23.00
CA SER A 8 -20.76 17.71 -22.25
C SER A 8 -20.31 17.65 -20.79
N ALA A 9 -19.83 16.47 -20.34
CA ALA A 9 -19.46 16.28 -18.92
C ALA A 9 -18.10 16.87 -18.54
N PHE A 10 -17.35 17.42 -19.52
CA PHE A 10 -16.03 17.98 -19.26
C PHE A 10 -15.99 19.52 -19.21
N GLY A 11 -17.15 20.18 -19.25
CA GLY A 11 -17.21 21.63 -19.41
C GLY A 11 -17.50 22.47 -18.19
N GLY A 12 -17.47 21.88 -16.99
CA GLY A 12 -17.70 22.63 -15.73
C GLY A 12 -16.42 22.80 -14.94
N GLY A 13 -15.42 23.42 -15.54
CA GLY A 13 -14.18 23.70 -14.83
C GLY A 13 -14.37 24.81 -13.82
N PHE A 14 -14.19 24.51 -12.52
CA PHE A 14 -13.95 25.55 -11.56
C PHE A 14 -12.79 26.41 -12.09
N PRO A 15 -12.86 27.74 -11.99
CA PRO A 15 -11.75 28.55 -12.46
C PRO A 15 -10.51 28.20 -11.62
N THR A 16 -9.59 27.48 -12.23
CA THR A 16 -8.29 27.27 -11.60
C THR A 16 -7.62 28.65 -11.51
N PRO A 17 -7.15 29.03 -10.32
CA PRO A 17 -6.46 30.33 -10.22
C PRO A 17 -5.30 30.33 -11.21
N SER A 18 -5.09 31.45 -11.88
CA SER A 18 -3.98 31.61 -12.80
C SER A 18 -2.67 31.34 -12.06
N HIS A 19 -1.65 30.89 -12.80
CA HIS A 19 -0.36 30.52 -12.24
C HIS A 19 0.22 31.59 -11.33
N SER A 20 -0.06 32.86 -11.65
CA SER A 20 0.42 33.99 -10.87
C SER A 20 -0.30 34.15 -9.52
N ARG A 21 -1.57 33.72 -9.43
CA ARG A 21 -2.33 33.77 -8.17
C ARG A 21 -1.92 32.67 -7.20
N ARG A 22 -1.38 31.55 -7.72
CA ARG A 22 -0.95 30.43 -6.85
C ARG A 22 0.30 30.78 -6.04
N LEU A 23 1.11 31.74 -6.51
CA LEU A 23 2.36 32.10 -5.84
C LEU A 23 2.15 32.94 -4.56
N PHE A 24 0.95 33.52 -4.39
CA PHE A 24 0.67 34.43 -3.26
C PHE A 24 -0.49 33.96 -2.37
N MET A 25 -0.89 32.69 -2.50
CA MET A 25 -1.98 32.16 -1.65
C MET A 25 -1.50 31.98 -0.21
N THR A 26 -2.32 32.47 0.73
CA THR A 26 -2.07 32.27 2.15
C THR A 26 -2.34 30.82 2.54
N SER A 27 -1.89 30.42 3.74
CA SER A 27 -2.19 29.10 4.27
C SER A 27 -3.70 28.87 4.41
N ASP A 28 -4.42 29.91 4.78
CA ASP A 28 -5.88 29.85 4.91
C ASP A 28 -6.55 29.66 3.56
N ASP A 29 -6.05 30.32 2.52
CA ASP A 29 -6.58 30.15 1.17
C ASP A 29 -6.38 28.72 0.67
N ARG A 30 -5.20 28.13 0.95
CA ARG A 30 -4.91 26.77 0.55
C ARG A 30 -5.82 25.78 1.29
N SER A 31 -6.03 26.00 2.58
CA SER A 31 -6.90 25.18 3.40
C SER A 31 -8.35 25.23 2.91
N ALA A 32 -8.84 26.42 2.58
CA ALA A 32 -10.20 26.62 2.07
C ALA A 32 -10.38 25.93 0.71
N LEU A 33 -9.40 26.05 -0.18
CA LEU A 33 -9.45 25.42 -1.51
C LEU A 33 -9.46 23.91 -1.39
N GLN A 34 -8.61 23.34 -0.52
CA GLN A 34 -8.59 21.91 -0.26
C GLN A 34 -9.94 21.42 0.29
N PHE A 35 -10.50 22.15 1.23
CA PHE A 35 -11.79 21.78 1.84
C PHE A 35 -12.89 21.74 0.77
N ARG A 36 -12.96 22.75 -0.09
CA ARG A 36 -13.94 22.78 -1.18
C ARG A 36 -13.73 21.62 -2.15
N ARG A 37 -12.49 21.36 -2.54
CA ARG A 37 -12.18 20.27 -3.46
C ARG A 37 -12.63 18.92 -2.89
N MET A 38 -12.32 18.65 -1.61
CA MET A 38 -12.58 17.35 -1.02
C MET A 38 -14.07 17.16 -0.65
N THR A 39 -14.80 18.25 -0.41
CA THR A 39 -16.19 18.15 0.04
C THR A 39 -17.23 18.49 -1.03
N GLU A 40 -16.85 19.12 -2.13
CA GLU A 40 -17.80 19.59 -3.15
C GLU A 40 -17.59 18.98 -4.53
N THR A 41 -16.39 18.45 -4.84
CA THR A 41 -16.13 17.82 -6.13
C THR A 41 -16.98 16.55 -6.27
N PRO A 42 -17.55 16.29 -7.47
CA PRO A 42 -18.30 15.03 -7.66
C PRO A 42 -17.48 13.81 -7.31
N ILE A 43 -18.10 12.87 -6.62
CA ILE A 43 -17.41 11.70 -6.05
C ILE A 43 -16.64 10.90 -7.13
N PRO A 44 -17.24 10.54 -8.29
CA PRO A 44 -16.48 9.78 -9.28
C PRO A 44 -15.21 10.49 -9.76
N GLN A 45 -15.31 11.78 -10.04
CA GLN A 45 -14.18 12.58 -10.49
C GLN A 45 -13.10 12.68 -9.43
N LEU A 46 -13.50 12.91 -8.18
CA LEU A 46 -12.57 13.05 -7.06
C LEU A 46 -11.80 11.76 -6.79
N ILE A 47 -12.52 10.63 -6.70
CA ILE A 47 -11.88 9.34 -6.41
C ILE A 47 -10.95 8.92 -7.54
N LEU A 48 -11.37 9.06 -8.79
CA LEU A 48 -10.51 8.68 -9.92
C LEU A 48 -9.27 9.56 -10.02
N SER A 49 -9.39 10.85 -9.70
CA SER A 49 -8.25 11.77 -9.72
C SER A 49 -7.21 11.43 -8.63
N LEU A 50 -7.65 10.83 -7.53
CA LEU A 50 -6.76 10.39 -6.45
C LEU A 50 -6.27 8.96 -6.65
N ALA A 51 -7.10 8.11 -7.25
CA ALA A 51 -6.76 6.71 -7.46
C ALA A 51 -5.74 6.50 -8.57
N ALA A 52 -5.84 7.26 -9.67
CA ALA A 52 -4.97 7.06 -10.83
C ALA A 52 -3.49 7.26 -10.49
N PRO A 53 -3.07 8.35 -9.80
CA PRO A 53 -1.66 8.46 -9.39
C PRO A 53 -1.24 7.35 -8.43
N THR A 54 -2.11 6.92 -7.53
CA THR A 54 -1.80 5.87 -6.56
C THR A 54 -1.61 4.52 -7.23
N ILE A 55 -2.47 4.18 -8.20
CA ILE A 55 -2.33 2.95 -8.98
C ILE A 55 -0.99 2.95 -9.74
N LEU A 56 -0.66 4.07 -10.38
CA LEU A 56 0.60 4.20 -11.11
C LEU A 56 1.79 4.02 -10.17
N SER A 57 1.76 4.62 -8.98
CA SER A 57 2.81 4.49 -7.98
C SER A 57 2.99 3.04 -7.57
N MET A 58 1.90 2.32 -7.32
CA MET A 58 1.97 0.92 -6.89
C MET A 58 2.51 0.02 -7.99
N LEU A 59 2.12 0.26 -9.24
CA LEU A 59 2.62 -0.52 -10.37
C LEU A 59 4.11 -0.28 -10.59
N ILE A 60 4.58 0.95 -10.48
CA ILE A 60 6.01 1.28 -10.60
C ILE A 60 6.79 0.61 -9.46
N THR A 61 6.26 0.59 -8.24
CA THR A 61 6.89 -0.09 -7.10
C THR A 61 7.06 -1.59 -7.38
N SER A 62 6.02 -2.23 -7.92
CA SER A 62 6.07 -3.65 -8.30
C SER A 62 7.12 -3.89 -9.38
N ILE A 63 7.18 -3.00 -10.38
CA ILE A 63 8.14 -3.13 -11.49
C ILE A 63 9.58 -3.00 -10.97
N TYR A 64 9.86 -2.02 -10.10
CA TYR A 64 11.24 -1.86 -9.64
C TYR A 64 11.67 -3.03 -8.72
N ASN A 65 10.74 -3.61 -7.95
CA ASN A 65 11.05 -4.80 -7.16
C ASN A 65 11.42 -5.98 -8.05
N LEU A 66 10.68 -6.17 -9.15
CA LEU A 66 10.99 -7.21 -10.12
C LEU A 66 12.34 -6.96 -10.80
N ALA A 67 12.63 -5.72 -11.17
CA ALA A 67 13.89 -5.35 -11.81
C ALA A 67 15.08 -5.61 -10.87
N ASP A 68 14.94 -5.22 -9.59
CA ASP A 68 15.98 -5.46 -8.59
C ASP A 68 16.27 -6.96 -8.44
N THR A 69 15.21 -7.78 -8.36
CA THR A 69 15.33 -9.24 -8.28
C THR A 69 16.07 -9.78 -9.52
N PHE A 70 15.72 -9.30 -10.71
CA PHE A 70 16.34 -9.72 -11.96
C PHE A 70 17.83 -9.38 -11.97
N PHE A 71 18.20 -8.14 -11.65
CA PHE A 71 19.59 -7.70 -11.70
C PHE A 71 20.46 -8.43 -10.68
N VAL A 72 19.97 -8.59 -9.44
CA VAL A 72 20.75 -9.30 -8.40
C VAL A 72 20.90 -10.78 -8.77
N GLY A 73 19.89 -11.37 -9.39
CA GLY A 73 19.93 -12.75 -9.87
C GLY A 73 20.99 -13.01 -10.93
N GLN A 74 21.45 -11.95 -11.64
CA GLN A 74 22.53 -12.07 -12.63
C GLN A 74 23.90 -12.34 -11.99
N ILE A 75 24.09 -12.04 -10.70
CA ILE A 75 25.35 -12.17 -10.01
C ILE A 75 25.64 -13.65 -9.68
N SER A 76 24.74 -14.28 -8.93
CA SER A 76 24.88 -15.68 -8.49
C SER A 76 23.60 -16.16 -7.86
N THR A 77 23.53 -17.47 -7.61
CA THR A 77 22.40 -18.06 -6.87
C THR A 77 22.35 -17.56 -5.42
N SER A 78 23.52 -17.43 -4.78
CA SER A 78 23.61 -16.90 -3.41
C SER A 78 23.17 -15.44 -3.34
N ALA A 79 23.54 -14.63 -4.33
CA ALA A 79 23.09 -13.24 -4.42
C ALA A 79 21.56 -13.17 -4.60
N SER A 80 21.01 -14.05 -5.41
CA SER A 80 19.56 -14.14 -5.60
C SER A 80 18.85 -14.51 -4.30
N GLY A 81 19.44 -15.39 -3.49
CA GLY A 81 18.93 -15.73 -2.16
C GLY A 81 18.94 -14.54 -1.20
N ALA A 82 19.93 -13.67 -1.33
CA ALA A 82 20.02 -12.46 -0.51
C ALA A 82 18.86 -11.51 -0.75
N VAL A 83 18.28 -11.49 -1.96
CA VAL A 83 17.09 -10.68 -2.25
C VAL A 83 15.92 -11.10 -1.35
N GLY A 84 15.73 -12.40 -1.15
CA GLY A 84 14.68 -12.90 -0.28
C GLY A 84 14.89 -12.48 1.18
N VAL A 85 16.13 -12.53 1.66
CA VAL A 85 16.44 -12.12 3.04
C VAL A 85 16.21 -10.61 3.20
N VAL A 86 16.69 -9.82 2.26
CA VAL A 86 16.58 -8.35 2.32
C VAL A 86 15.12 -7.92 2.10
N SER A 87 14.31 -8.67 1.35
CA SER A 87 12.89 -8.33 1.23
C SER A 87 12.15 -8.43 2.57
N SER A 88 12.61 -9.29 3.50
CA SER A 88 12.08 -9.30 4.86
C SER A 88 12.41 -8.01 5.60
N LEU A 89 13.62 -7.49 5.42
CA LEU A 89 14.01 -6.19 5.98
C LEU A 89 13.16 -5.07 5.39
N MET A 90 12.96 -5.08 4.07
CA MET A 90 12.13 -4.09 3.40
C MET A 90 10.68 -4.17 3.89
N ALA A 91 10.18 -5.37 4.17
CA ALA A 91 8.83 -5.56 4.72
C ALA A 91 8.70 -4.94 6.12
N ILE A 92 9.74 -5.04 6.95
CA ILE A 92 9.77 -4.39 8.27
C ILE A 92 9.71 -2.86 8.11
N ILE A 93 10.53 -2.31 7.21
CA ILE A 93 10.56 -0.86 6.93
C ILE A 93 9.18 -0.40 6.44
N GLN A 94 8.58 -1.14 5.52
CA GLN A 94 7.26 -0.80 4.97
C GLN A 94 6.17 -0.91 6.02
N ALA A 95 6.23 -1.94 6.88
CA ALA A 95 5.23 -2.11 7.95
C ALA A 95 5.25 -0.93 8.91
N LEU A 96 6.45 -0.49 9.31
CA LEU A 96 6.59 0.67 10.20
C LEU A 96 6.12 1.95 9.51
N GLY A 97 6.51 2.15 8.25
CA GLY A 97 6.13 3.34 7.48
C GLY A 97 4.63 3.42 7.24
N PHE A 98 4.01 2.30 6.88
CA PHE A 98 2.55 2.27 6.65
C PHE A 98 1.78 2.41 7.96
N MET A 99 2.26 1.81 9.05
CA MET A 99 1.61 1.95 10.36
C MET A 99 1.55 3.42 10.76
N LEU A 100 2.69 4.11 10.70
CA LEU A 100 2.75 5.53 11.06
C LEU A 100 2.05 6.41 10.02
N GLY A 101 2.25 6.13 8.74
CA GLY A 101 1.70 6.94 7.65
C GLY A 101 0.19 6.85 7.54
N HIS A 102 -0.36 5.63 7.57
CA HIS A 102 -1.81 5.43 7.50
C HIS A 102 -2.47 5.86 8.81
N GLY A 103 -1.85 5.53 9.94
CA GLY A 103 -2.39 5.93 11.24
C GLY A 103 -2.52 7.43 11.39
N ALA A 104 -1.44 8.16 11.11
CA ALA A 104 -1.46 9.61 11.17
C ALA A 104 -2.28 10.21 10.04
N GLY A 105 -2.18 9.64 8.83
CA GLY A 105 -2.86 10.17 7.65
C GLY A 105 -4.38 10.21 7.80
N THR A 106 -4.99 9.16 8.33
CA THR A 106 -6.43 9.13 8.55
C THR A 106 -6.85 10.20 9.57
N ILE A 107 -6.08 10.37 10.64
CA ILE A 107 -6.36 11.41 11.66
C ILE A 107 -6.19 12.80 11.05
N ILE A 108 -5.13 13.02 10.28
CA ILE A 108 -4.87 14.30 9.61
C ILE A 108 -6.03 14.64 8.65
N SER A 109 -6.46 13.68 7.86
CA SER A 109 -7.52 13.91 6.89
C SER A 109 -8.85 14.23 7.57
N ARG A 110 -9.20 13.50 8.65
CA ARG A 110 -10.39 13.79 9.43
C ARG A 110 -10.31 15.16 10.11
N SER A 111 -9.13 15.52 10.62
CA SER A 111 -8.90 16.82 11.26
C SER A 111 -9.07 17.96 10.26
N LEU A 112 -8.55 17.80 9.04
CA LEU A 112 -8.73 18.80 7.98
C LEU A 112 -10.19 18.90 7.55
N GLY A 113 -10.93 17.80 7.58
CA GLY A 113 -12.36 17.80 7.30
C GLY A 113 -13.15 18.56 8.34
N SER A 114 -12.74 18.53 9.61
CA SER A 114 -13.35 19.31 10.69
C SER A 114 -12.71 20.71 10.82
N ARG A 115 -11.83 21.08 9.89
CA ARG A 115 -11.14 22.38 9.81
C ARG A 115 -10.20 22.63 10.99
N ASP A 116 -9.64 21.57 11.58
CA ASP A 116 -8.67 21.65 12.69
C ASP A 116 -7.27 21.48 12.13
N THR A 117 -6.70 22.56 11.59
CA THR A 117 -5.34 22.53 11.00
C THR A 117 -4.26 22.38 12.06
N THR A 118 -4.51 22.81 13.30
CA THR A 118 -3.58 22.64 14.41
C THR A 118 -3.37 21.16 14.73
N ALA A 119 -4.46 20.39 14.81
CA ALA A 119 -4.38 18.94 15.04
C ALA A 119 -3.70 18.24 13.86
N ALA A 120 -3.99 18.65 12.62
CA ALA A 120 -3.35 18.10 11.44
C ALA A 120 -1.82 18.28 11.50
N THR A 121 -1.35 19.48 11.83
CA THR A 121 0.07 19.76 11.97
C THR A 121 0.70 18.96 13.13
N ARG A 122 -0.03 18.82 14.24
CA ARG A 122 0.44 18.04 15.39
C ARG A 122 0.68 16.57 15.01
N PHE A 123 -0.29 15.95 14.36
CA PHE A 123 -0.17 14.54 13.97
C PHE A 123 0.83 14.34 12.83
N ALA A 124 0.92 15.26 11.87
CA ALA A 124 1.91 15.20 10.81
C ALA A 124 3.32 15.28 11.39
N SER A 125 3.58 16.24 12.29
CA SER A 125 4.87 16.41 12.93
C SER A 125 5.24 15.21 13.79
N THR A 126 4.29 14.71 14.59
CA THR A 126 4.51 13.57 15.46
C THR A 126 4.88 12.33 14.65
N SER A 127 4.14 12.03 13.59
CA SER A 127 4.39 10.84 12.77
C SER A 127 5.72 10.94 12.02
N PHE A 128 6.04 12.12 11.49
CA PHE A 128 7.29 12.32 10.75
C PHE A 128 8.51 12.12 11.65
N PHE A 129 8.54 12.79 12.81
CA PHE A 129 9.68 12.68 13.71
C PHE A 129 9.75 11.31 14.38
N THR A 130 8.61 10.66 14.66
CA THR A 130 8.58 9.28 15.16
C THR A 130 9.14 8.32 14.11
N ALA A 131 8.83 8.54 12.82
CA ALA A 131 9.39 7.73 11.74
C ALA A 131 10.91 7.85 11.66
N LEU A 132 11.44 9.07 11.82
CA LEU A 132 12.89 9.28 11.88
C LEU A 132 13.52 8.52 13.05
N VAL A 133 12.89 8.58 14.22
CA VAL A 133 13.39 7.90 15.43
C VAL A 133 13.34 6.37 15.23
N PHE A 134 12.23 5.84 14.72
CA PHE A 134 12.11 4.39 14.46
C PHE A 134 13.16 3.93 13.45
N GLY A 135 13.41 4.75 12.42
CA GLY A 135 14.43 4.45 11.42
C GLY A 135 15.83 4.46 12.00
N VAL A 136 16.15 5.42 12.87
CA VAL A 136 17.45 5.49 13.55
C VAL A 136 17.64 4.29 14.47
N VAL A 137 16.59 3.91 15.23
CA VAL A 137 16.65 2.73 16.10
C VAL A 137 16.89 1.47 15.28
N LEU A 138 16.18 1.31 14.18
CA LEU A 138 16.35 0.17 13.28
C LEU A 138 17.75 0.15 12.67
N ALA A 139 18.26 1.30 12.24
CA ALA A 139 19.59 1.41 11.64
C ALA A 139 20.67 1.05 12.67
N VAL A 140 20.62 1.61 13.87
CA VAL A 140 21.63 1.36 14.91
C VAL A 140 21.57 -0.11 15.34
N ALA A 141 20.39 -0.62 15.66
CA ALA A 141 20.24 -2.02 16.09
C ALA A 141 20.60 -3.00 14.98
N GLY A 142 20.16 -2.72 13.75
CA GLY A 142 20.43 -3.60 12.60
C GLY A 142 21.90 -3.62 12.22
N LEU A 143 22.54 -2.46 12.14
CA LEU A 143 23.96 -2.37 11.77
C LEU A 143 24.86 -2.94 12.87
N GLY A 144 24.48 -2.74 14.13
CA GLY A 144 25.24 -3.27 15.28
C GLY A 144 25.20 -4.79 15.38
N THR A 145 24.16 -5.40 14.85
CA THR A 145 23.98 -6.87 14.91
C THR A 145 23.76 -7.45 13.49
N LEU A 146 24.39 -6.85 12.48
CA LEU A 146 24.04 -7.14 11.07
C LEU A 146 24.11 -8.63 10.72
N PRO A 147 25.18 -9.39 11.03
CA PRO A 147 25.19 -10.82 10.69
C PRO A 147 24.08 -11.61 11.43
N HIS A 148 23.88 -11.33 12.70
CA HIS A 148 22.83 -12.02 13.49
C HIS A 148 21.44 -11.64 12.96
N PHE A 149 21.24 -10.38 12.59
CA PHE A 149 19.97 -9.89 12.07
C PHE A 149 19.62 -10.59 10.74
N MET A 150 20.61 -10.67 9.84
CA MET A 150 20.40 -11.35 8.55
C MET A 150 20.12 -12.84 8.74
N MET A 151 20.81 -13.51 9.66
CA MET A 151 20.53 -14.93 9.98
C MET A 151 19.12 -15.09 10.55
N LEU A 152 18.68 -14.15 11.38
CA LEU A 152 17.31 -14.15 11.93
C LEU A 152 16.27 -14.00 10.82
N LEU A 153 16.58 -13.24 9.78
CA LEU A 153 15.67 -13.01 8.65
C LEU A 153 15.69 -14.17 7.63
N GLY A 154 16.49 -15.20 7.87
CA GLY A 154 16.46 -16.42 7.06
C GLY A 154 17.69 -16.65 6.19
N SER A 155 18.79 -15.93 6.42
CA SER A 155 20.02 -16.12 5.66
C SER A 155 20.67 -17.47 5.98
N THR A 156 21.45 -17.99 5.04
CA THR A 156 22.36 -19.10 5.26
C THR A 156 23.80 -18.57 5.30
N GLU A 157 24.76 -19.43 5.63
CA GLU A 157 26.16 -19.02 5.69
C GLU A 157 26.68 -18.58 4.31
N THR A 158 26.21 -19.20 3.23
CA THR A 158 26.62 -18.83 1.86
C THR A 158 25.97 -17.54 1.39
N ILE A 159 24.73 -17.28 1.83
CA ILE A 159 23.98 -16.07 1.47
C ILE A 159 24.43 -14.87 2.31
N LEU A 160 24.93 -15.11 3.53
CA LEU A 160 25.19 -14.06 4.52
C LEU A 160 26.07 -12.91 3.99
N PRO A 161 27.20 -13.12 3.30
CA PRO A 161 27.98 -11.99 2.80
C PRO A 161 27.19 -11.10 1.84
N HIS A 162 26.40 -11.70 0.96
CA HIS A 162 25.56 -10.96 0.00
C HIS A 162 24.43 -10.23 0.72
N ALA A 163 23.79 -10.88 1.70
CA ALA A 163 22.71 -10.27 2.48
C ALA A 163 23.21 -9.07 3.27
N CYS A 164 24.37 -9.19 3.92
CA CYS A 164 24.95 -8.09 4.67
C CYS A 164 25.36 -6.93 3.77
N ALA A 165 25.96 -7.22 2.61
CA ALA A 165 26.36 -6.20 1.65
C ALA A 165 25.15 -5.43 1.10
N TYR A 166 24.06 -6.15 0.83
CA TYR A 166 22.83 -5.55 0.32
C TYR A 166 22.11 -4.73 1.43
N ALA A 167 22.04 -5.27 2.65
CA ALA A 167 21.27 -4.66 3.73
C ALA A 167 21.95 -3.45 4.36
N ARG A 168 23.29 -3.38 4.34
CA ARG A 168 24.01 -2.31 5.04
C ARG A 168 23.61 -0.91 4.55
N PRO A 169 23.62 -0.62 3.22
CA PRO A 169 23.17 0.70 2.77
C PRO A 169 21.70 0.97 3.08
N ILE A 170 20.85 -0.06 2.99
CA ILE A 170 19.41 0.08 3.26
C ILE A 170 19.18 0.45 4.73
N LEU A 171 19.91 -0.18 5.65
CA LEU A 171 19.81 0.16 7.09
C LEU A 171 20.28 1.57 7.37
N ILE A 172 21.33 2.03 6.70
CA ILE A 172 21.81 3.41 6.83
C ILE A 172 20.72 4.39 6.37
N ALA A 173 20.00 4.05 5.32
CA ALA A 173 18.92 4.89 4.76
C ALA A 173 17.56 4.66 5.44
N ALA A 174 17.45 3.73 6.38
CA ALA A 174 16.15 3.37 6.98
C ALA A 174 15.39 4.58 7.57
N PRO A 175 16.04 5.52 8.29
CA PRO A 175 15.30 6.70 8.76
C PRO A 175 14.63 7.47 7.62
N LEU A 176 15.36 7.67 6.52
CA LEU A 176 14.82 8.39 5.36
C LEU A 176 13.73 7.59 4.66
N MET A 177 13.87 6.27 4.59
CA MET A 177 12.90 5.40 3.93
C MET A 177 11.56 5.37 4.67
N ILE A 178 11.59 5.21 5.99
CA ILE A 178 10.37 5.17 6.81
C ILE A 178 9.68 6.54 6.76
N SER A 179 10.44 7.62 6.89
CA SER A 179 9.91 8.98 6.84
C SER A 179 9.32 9.31 5.46
N SER A 180 9.93 8.81 4.41
CA SER A 180 9.44 8.95 3.03
C SER A 180 8.05 8.32 2.88
N LEU A 181 7.85 7.13 3.44
CA LEU A 181 6.55 6.45 3.42
C LEU A 181 5.49 7.25 4.18
N VAL A 182 5.88 7.82 5.33
CA VAL A 182 4.96 8.65 6.11
C VAL A 182 4.57 9.90 5.32
N MET A 183 5.54 10.59 4.71
CA MET A 183 5.26 11.78 3.90
C MET A 183 4.38 11.47 2.69
N ASN A 184 4.65 10.36 2.03
CA ASN A 184 3.86 9.90 0.88
C ASN A 184 2.39 9.72 1.29
N ASN A 185 2.15 9.06 2.42
CA ASN A 185 0.80 8.81 2.90
C ASN A 185 0.10 10.09 3.35
N ILE A 186 0.82 11.00 4.04
CA ILE A 186 0.23 12.27 4.46
C ILE A 186 -0.21 13.08 3.23
N LEU A 187 0.63 13.15 2.19
CA LEU A 187 0.26 13.84 0.94
C LEU A 187 -0.99 13.23 0.32
N ARG A 188 -1.05 11.92 0.29
CA ARG A 188 -2.20 11.20 -0.27
C ARG A 188 -3.47 11.49 0.53
N TYR A 189 -3.39 11.48 1.86
CA TYR A 189 -4.55 11.73 2.72
C TYR A 189 -4.99 13.19 2.71
N GLU A 190 -4.10 14.11 2.33
CA GLU A 190 -4.49 15.51 2.10
C GLU A 190 -5.16 15.73 0.75
N GLY A 191 -5.26 14.67 -0.07
CA GLY A 191 -5.83 14.76 -1.40
C GLY A 191 -4.81 15.16 -2.46
N LYS A 192 -3.52 15.04 -2.19
CA LYS A 192 -2.44 15.44 -3.09
C LYS A 192 -1.68 14.20 -3.58
N ALA A 193 -2.42 13.23 -4.10
CA ALA A 193 -1.88 11.94 -4.57
C ALA A 193 -0.87 12.13 -5.70
N SER A 194 -1.03 13.16 -6.54
CA SER A 194 -0.10 13.43 -7.64
C SER A 194 1.29 13.81 -7.11
N PHE A 195 1.37 14.58 -6.04
CA PHE A 195 2.66 14.93 -5.41
C PHE A 195 3.32 13.69 -4.80
N ALA A 196 2.52 12.85 -4.14
CA ALA A 196 3.01 11.58 -3.60
C ALA A 196 3.57 10.70 -4.72
N MET A 197 2.86 10.63 -5.85
CA MET A 197 3.28 9.87 -7.03
C MET A 197 4.62 10.36 -7.57
N ILE A 198 4.84 11.68 -7.66
CA ILE A 198 6.09 12.24 -8.18
C ILE A 198 7.27 11.72 -7.38
N GLY A 199 7.20 11.77 -6.05
CA GLY A 199 8.28 11.28 -5.20
C GLY A 199 8.52 9.78 -5.36
N LEU A 200 7.46 9.00 -5.31
CA LEU A 200 7.56 7.54 -5.32
C LEU A 200 7.99 7.01 -6.69
N VAL A 201 7.44 7.56 -7.78
CA VAL A 201 7.79 7.13 -9.14
C VAL A 201 9.23 7.51 -9.46
N THR A 202 9.68 8.71 -9.05
CA THR A 202 11.06 9.12 -9.25
C THR A 202 12.02 8.15 -8.55
N GLY A 203 11.72 7.78 -7.31
CA GLY A 203 12.51 6.79 -6.57
C GLY A 203 12.57 5.44 -7.26
N GLY A 204 11.43 4.96 -7.75
CA GLY A 204 11.35 3.67 -8.44
C GLY A 204 12.12 3.66 -9.75
N VAL A 205 11.96 4.70 -10.58
CA VAL A 205 12.65 4.79 -11.86
C VAL A 205 14.17 4.92 -11.66
N LEU A 206 14.59 5.73 -10.68
CA LEU A 206 16.01 5.85 -10.34
C LEU A 206 16.60 4.53 -9.87
N ASN A 207 15.86 3.76 -9.08
CA ASN A 207 16.32 2.45 -8.61
C ASN A 207 16.57 1.51 -9.79
N ILE A 208 15.65 1.47 -10.76
CA ILE A 208 15.80 0.64 -11.97
C ILE A 208 17.06 1.05 -12.75
N ALA A 209 17.32 2.34 -12.89
CA ALA A 209 18.48 2.87 -13.63
C ALA A 209 19.77 2.66 -12.87
N LEU A 210 19.77 2.89 -11.55
CA LEU A 210 21.00 2.83 -10.74
C LEU A 210 21.44 1.41 -10.39
N ASP A 211 20.51 0.43 -10.36
CA ASP A 211 20.88 -0.96 -10.08
C ASP A 211 21.99 -1.47 -11.01
N PRO A 212 21.80 -1.49 -12.37
CA PRO A 212 22.88 -1.97 -13.22
C PRO A 212 24.11 -1.08 -13.18
N LEU A 213 23.94 0.23 -12.99
CA LEU A 213 25.09 1.15 -12.91
C LEU A 213 26.00 0.81 -11.73
N PHE A 214 25.45 0.68 -10.52
CA PHE A 214 26.28 0.39 -9.34
C PHE A 214 26.71 -1.07 -9.29
N MET A 215 25.86 -2.01 -9.75
CA MET A 215 26.17 -3.43 -9.66
C MET A 215 27.20 -3.87 -10.69
N PHE A 216 27.06 -3.43 -11.95
CA PHE A 216 27.85 -3.95 -13.06
C PHE A 216 28.87 -2.95 -13.59
N VAL A 217 28.50 -1.69 -13.82
CA VAL A 217 29.45 -0.70 -14.35
C VAL A 217 30.49 -0.33 -13.29
N PHE A 218 30.09 -0.08 -12.05
CA PHE A 218 31.02 0.21 -10.96
C PHE A 218 31.55 -1.05 -10.27
N GLY A 219 31.00 -2.22 -10.60
CA GLY A 219 31.48 -3.51 -10.09
C GLY A 219 31.25 -3.76 -8.61
N LEU A 220 30.23 -3.15 -8.01
CA LEU A 220 29.95 -3.27 -6.58
C LEU A 220 29.14 -4.52 -6.22
N GLY A 221 28.56 -5.20 -7.20
CA GLY A 221 27.78 -6.42 -6.97
C GLY A 221 26.52 -6.17 -6.14
N THR A 222 26.25 -7.05 -5.18
CA THR A 222 25.06 -6.90 -4.30
C THR A 222 25.08 -5.63 -3.46
N ALA A 223 26.27 -5.17 -3.05
CA ALA A 223 26.40 -3.89 -2.37
C ALA A 223 25.89 -2.74 -3.24
N GLY A 224 26.11 -2.84 -4.55
CA GLY A 224 25.62 -1.86 -5.51
C GLY A 224 24.09 -1.79 -5.55
N ALA A 225 23.42 -2.96 -5.46
CA ALA A 225 21.95 -3.00 -5.39
C ALA A 225 21.43 -2.30 -4.13
N GLY A 226 22.08 -2.53 -2.99
CA GLY A 226 21.73 -1.85 -1.75
C GLY A 226 21.95 -0.34 -1.82
N ILE A 227 23.07 0.08 -2.38
CA ILE A 227 23.40 1.50 -2.56
C ILE A 227 22.38 2.16 -3.51
N ALA A 228 22.01 1.48 -4.59
CA ALA A 228 21.02 2.00 -5.54
C ALA A 228 19.67 2.23 -4.85
N THR A 229 19.21 1.26 -4.06
CA THR A 229 17.96 1.36 -3.30
C THR A 229 18.04 2.51 -2.29
N ALA A 230 19.13 2.58 -1.51
CA ALA A 230 19.30 3.62 -0.49
C ALA A 230 19.32 5.01 -1.12
N LEU A 231 20.07 5.19 -2.20
CA LEU A 231 20.20 6.48 -2.88
C LEU A 231 18.86 6.91 -3.52
N SER A 232 18.18 5.97 -4.19
CA SER A 232 16.89 6.26 -4.83
C SER A 232 15.83 6.67 -3.80
N GLN A 233 15.76 5.96 -2.68
CA GLN A 233 14.81 6.28 -1.62
C GLN A 233 15.17 7.59 -0.90
N SER A 234 16.46 7.90 -0.78
CA SER A 234 16.90 9.17 -0.21
C SER A 234 16.51 10.35 -1.11
N ILE A 235 16.63 10.19 -2.43
CA ILE A 235 16.19 11.21 -3.38
C ILE A 235 14.67 11.39 -3.31
N SER A 236 13.93 10.29 -3.20
CA SER A 236 12.48 10.32 -2.99
C SER A 236 12.13 11.10 -1.72
N PHE A 237 12.85 10.84 -0.63
CA PHE A 237 12.69 11.57 0.64
C PHE A 237 12.89 13.07 0.43
N CYS A 238 13.95 13.47 -0.28
CA CYS A 238 14.24 14.87 -0.52
C CYS A 238 13.14 15.55 -1.35
N ILE A 239 12.62 14.86 -2.37
CA ILE A 239 11.54 15.39 -3.20
C ILE A 239 10.27 15.60 -2.36
N LEU A 240 9.89 14.61 -1.58
CA LEU A 240 8.69 14.70 -0.74
C LEU A 240 8.85 15.77 0.34
N LEU A 241 10.01 15.83 0.99
CA LEU A 241 10.28 16.84 2.02
C LEU A 241 10.23 18.25 1.42
N SER A 242 10.73 18.44 0.20
CA SER A 242 10.67 19.74 -0.45
C SER A 242 9.24 20.22 -0.64
N MET A 243 8.30 19.30 -0.89
CA MET A 243 6.89 19.67 -1.04
C MET A 243 6.30 20.20 0.26
N PHE A 244 6.68 19.61 1.40
CA PHE A 244 6.26 20.10 2.72
C PHE A 244 6.91 21.44 3.05
N LEU A 245 8.21 21.60 2.77
CA LEU A 245 8.96 22.82 3.08
C LEU A 245 8.54 24.00 2.19
N ARG A 246 8.10 23.74 0.96
CA ARG A 246 7.61 24.77 0.05
C ARG A 246 6.19 25.22 0.35
N GLY A 247 5.56 24.66 1.38
CA GLY A 247 4.19 25.02 1.75
C GLY A 247 3.11 24.52 0.81
N LYS A 248 3.37 23.41 0.11
CA LYS A 248 2.37 22.81 -0.79
C LYS A 248 1.37 21.95 -0.05
N THR A 249 1.53 21.78 1.25
CA THR A 249 0.65 21.02 2.13
C THR A 249 -0.01 21.93 3.15
N VAL A 250 -1.18 21.51 3.65
CA VAL A 250 -1.85 22.23 4.75
C VAL A 250 -1.18 21.88 6.08
N SER A 251 -0.90 20.62 6.33
CA SER A 251 -0.14 20.18 7.52
C SER A 251 1.33 20.53 7.34
N GLN A 252 2.02 20.81 8.44
CA GLN A 252 3.42 21.21 8.45
C GLN A 252 4.21 20.36 9.42
N PHE A 253 5.54 20.33 9.23
CA PHE A 253 6.45 19.61 10.14
C PHE A 253 7.15 20.64 11.03
N ARG A 254 6.78 20.66 12.31
CA ARG A 254 7.39 21.51 13.32
C ARG A 254 7.76 20.67 14.53
N LEU A 255 9.00 20.75 14.97
CA LEU A 255 9.44 20.00 16.15
C LEU A 255 8.66 20.44 17.40
N SER A 256 8.29 21.71 17.47
CA SER A 256 7.48 22.24 18.58
C SER A 256 6.05 21.72 18.58
N ALA A 257 5.56 21.23 17.43
CA ALA A 257 4.20 20.69 17.29
C ALA A 257 4.11 19.21 17.61
N VAL A 258 5.23 18.52 17.83
CA VAL A 258 5.23 17.10 18.20
C VAL A 258 4.50 16.94 19.53
N THR A 259 3.59 15.96 19.60
CA THR A 259 2.77 15.75 20.79
C THR A 259 3.62 15.33 22.00
N ARG A 260 3.17 15.76 23.18
CA ARG A 260 3.75 15.32 24.45
C ARG A 260 2.85 14.30 25.15
N GLU A 261 1.72 13.96 24.56
CA GLU A 261 0.74 13.03 25.14
C GLU A 261 0.88 11.64 24.53
N ALA A 262 1.00 10.63 25.41
CA ALA A 262 1.04 9.23 24.98
C ALA A 262 -0.23 8.80 24.24
N ARG A 263 -1.35 9.44 24.57
CA ARG A 263 -2.65 9.18 23.93
C ARG A 263 -2.60 9.40 22.41
N ASP A 264 -1.92 10.46 21.97
CA ASP A 264 -1.80 10.75 20.52
C ASP A 264 -0.96 9.70 19.80
N PHE A 265 0.14 9.25 20.43
CA PHE A 265 0.93 8.13 19.88
C PHE A 265 0.07 6.87 19.77
N GLY A 266 -0.72 6.59 20.80
CA GLY A 266 -1.64 5.45 20.78
C GLY A 266 -2.66 5.54 19.66
N ARG A 267 -3.19 6.73 19.40
CA ARG A 267 -4.15 6.95 18.32
C ARG A 267 -3.53 6.67 16.94
N ILE A 268 -2.28 7.09 16.74
CA ILE A 268 -1.54 6.84 15.48
C ILE A 268 -1.32 5.34 15.32
N LEU A 269 -0.86 4.65 16.36
CA LEU A 269 -0.58 3.21 16.29
C LEU A 269 -1.85 2.40 16.05
N LEU A 270 -2.95 2.75 16.72
CA LEU A 270 -4.24 2.06 16.51
C LEU A 270 -4.77 2.29 15.10
N GLY A 271 -4.66 3.52 14.59
CA GLY A 271 -5.11 3.84 13.23
C GLY A 271 -4.29 3.11 12.17
N GLY A 272 -3.02 2.86 12.45
CA GLY A 272 -2.13 2.13 11.55
C GLY A 272 -2.10 0.63 11.76
N ALA A 273 -2.72 0.11 12.81
CA ALA A 273 -2.70 -1.32 13.12
C ALA A 273 -3.26 -2.18 11.97
N PRO A 274 -4.31 -1.78 11.24
CA PRO A 274 -4.75 -2.58 10.09
C PRO A 274 -3.65 -2.74 9.03
N SER A 275 -2.93 -1.67 8.74
CA SER A 275 -1.85 -1.70 7.75
C SER A 275 -0.67 -2.54 8.23
N PHE A 276 -0.31 -2.42 9.50
CA PHE A 276 0.76 -3.22 10.10
C PHE A 276 0.40 -4.71 10.06
N GLY A 277 -0.84 -5.04 10.45
CA GLY A 277 -1.32 -6.43 10.44
C GLY A 277 -1.35 -7.01 9.04
N ARG A 278 -1.83 -6.23 8.07
CA ARG A 278 -1.89 -6.65 6.66
C ARG A 278 -0.48 -6.99 6.14
N GLN A 279 0.47 -6.07 6.37
CA GLN A 279 1.85 -6.25 5.88
C GLN A 279 2.55 -7.42 6.56
N GLY A 280 2.42 -7.55 7.87
CA GLY A 280 3.04 -8.62 8.63
C GLY A 280 2.48 -9.99 8.26
N LEU A 281 1.17 -10.09 8.14
CA LEU A 281 0.52 -11.35 7.79
C LEU A 281 0.75 -11.74 6.33
N ASN A 282 0.89 -10.78 5.42
CA ASN A 282 1.30 -11.07 4.05
C ASN A 282 2.67 -11.75 4.02
N SER A 283 3.62 -11.25 4.81
CA SER A 283 4.97 -11.84 4.89
C SER A 283 4.94 -13.24 5.47
N ILE A 284 4.21 -13.43 6.57
CA ILE A 284 4.06 -14.76 7.21
C ILE A 284 3.34 -15.72 6.26
N GLY A 285 2.29 -15.26 5.58
CA GLY A 285 1.53 -16.07 4.64
C GLY A 285 2.37 -16.55 3.47
N GLY A 286 3.21 -15.68 2.92
CA GLY A 286 4.13 -16.06 1.84
C GLY A 286 5.12 -17.12 2.27
N MET A 287 5.67 -16.98 3.48
CA MET A 287 6.59 -17.96 4.03
C MET A 287 5.92 -19.33 4.22
N LEU A 288 4.71 -19.34 4.77
CA LEU A 288 3.96 -20.57 4.98
C LEU A 288 3.57 -21.24 3.66
N LEU A 289 3.24 -20.44 2.65
CA LEU A 289 2.93 -20.94 1.31
C LEU A 289 4.15 -21.66 0.71
N ASN A 290 5.33 -21.08 0.82
CA ASN A 290 6.55 -21.67 0.30
C ASN A 290 6.88 -22.98 1.05
N LEU A 291 6.70 -23.01 2.37
CA LEU A 291 6.91 -24.21 3.16
C LEU A 291 5.94 -25.32 2.77
N ALA A 292 4.67 -24.99 2.52
CA ALA A 292 3.66 -25.98 2.11
C ALA A 292 3.94 -26.51 0.71
N ALA A 293 4.28 -25.61 -0.22
CA ALA A 293 4.55 -26.00 -1.62
C ALA A 293 5.84 -26.80 -1.76
N ARG A 294 6.82 -26.59 -0.88
CA ARG A 294 8.11 -27.29 -0.92
C ARG A 294 7.93 -28.81 -0.80
N GLY A 295 6.93 -29.26 -0.08
CA GLY A 295 6.61 -30.69 0.06
C GLY A 295 6.18 -31.37 -1.24
N TYR A 296 5.84 -30.60 -2.27
CA TYR A 296 5.36 -31.11 -3.56
C TYR A 296 6.36 -30.89 -4.70
N GLY A 297 7.59 -30.48 -4.36
CA GLY A 297 8.68 -30.33 -5.30
C GLY A 297 8.93 -28.90 -5.74
N ASP A 298 10.02 -28.73 -6.48
CA ASP A 298 10.46 -27.41 -6.94
C ASP A 298 9.47 -26.78 -7.93
N ALA A 299 8.82 -27.60 -8.76
CA ALA A 299 7.82 -27.10 -9.71
C ALA A 299 6.62 -26.49 -8.99
N ALA A 300 6.21 -27.08 -7.86
CA ALA A 300 5.11 -26.54 -7.05
C ALA A 300 5.49 -25.20 -6.43
N VAL A 301 6.70 -25.09 -5.87
CA VAL A 301 7.19 -23.83 -5.30
C VAL A 301 7.25 -22.74 -6.37
N ALA A 302 7.85 -23.07 -7.54
CA ALA A 302 7.98 -22.13 -8.64
C ALA A 302 6.60 -21.69 -9.16
N GLY A 303 5.68 -22.65 -9.34
CA GLY A 303 4.35 -22.37 -9.84
C GLY A 303 3.55 -21.44 -8.91
N MET A 304 3.57 -21.73 -7.62
CA MET A 304 2.84 -20.91 -6.64
C MET A 304 3.45 -19.52 -6.49
N SER A 305 4.79 -19.40 -6.60
CA SER A 305 5.47 -18.10 -6.61
C SER A 305 5.04 -17.25 -7.80
N ILE A 306 4.96 -17.85 -8.98
CA ILE A 306 4.55 -17.16 -10.20
C ILE A 306 3.11 -16.65 -10.06
N VAL A 307 2.21 -17.50 -9.56
CA VAL A 307 0.81 -17.12 -9.34
C VAL A 307 0.73 -15.94 -8.37
N SER A 308 1.48 -15.99 -7.28
CA SER A 308 1.51 -14.92 -6.28
C SER A 308 1.98 -13.60 -6.89
N ARG A 309 3.00 -13.64 -7.73
CA ARG A 309 3.54 -12.42 -8.37
C ARG A 309 2.55 -11.80 -9.35
N ILE A 310 1.87 -12.62 -10.15
CA ILE A 310 0.88 -12.13 -11.09
C ILE A 310 -0.27 -11.45 -10.33
N PHE A 311 -0.76 -12.08 -9.25
CA PHE A 311 -1.86 -11.51 -8.48
C PHE A 311 -1.43 -10.32 -7.62
N MET A 312 -0.16 -10.16 -7.32
CA MET A 312 0.36 -8.94 -6.71
C MET A 312 0.09 -7.73 -7.62
N PHE A 313 0.33 -7.87 -8.92
CA PHE A 313 0.02 -6.81 -9.89
C PHE A 313 -1.48 -6.54 -9.96
N ILE A 314 -2.29 -7.59 -10.00
CA ILE A 314 -3.75 -7.45 -10.13
C ILE A 314 -4.34 -6.77 -8.90
N ILE A 315 -3.95 -7.23 -7.71
CA ILE A 315 -4.50 -6.67 -6.45
C ILE A 315 -4.00 -5.24 -6.22
N SER A 316 -2.86 -4.86 -6.81
CA SER A 316 -2.36 -3.48 -6.72
C SER A 316 -3.37 -2.48 -7.29
N VAL A 317 -4.10 -2.86 -8.34
CA VAL A 317 -5.13 -2.01 -8.94
C VAL A 317 -6.27 -1.81 -7.94
N ALA A 318 -6.75 -2.88 -7.31
CA ALA A 318 -7.83 -2.79 -6.31
C ALA A 318 -7.40 -1.97 -5.09
N ILE A 319 -6.19 -2.20 -4.60
CA ILE A 319 -5.64 -1.47 -3.46
C ILE A 319 -5.46 0.01 -3.84
N GLY A 320 -5.01 0.30 -5.06
CA GLY A 320 -4.85 1.67 -5.53
C GLY A 320 -6.17 2.45 -5.56
N VAL A 321 -7.24 1.81 -6.04
CA VAL A 321 -8.57 2.44 -6.02
C VAL A 321 -9.04 2.64 -4.59
N GLY A 322 -8.82 1.66 -3.72
CA GLY A 322 -9.15 1.77 -2.30
C GLY A 322 -8.37 2.88 -1.61
N GLN A 323 -7.09 3.03 -1.94
CA GLN A 323 -6.27 4.12 -1.39
C GLN A 323 -6.70 5.49 -1.93
N GLY A 324 -7.30 5.54 -3.11
CA GLY A 324 -7.93 6.76 -3.61
C GLY A 324 -9.20 7.10 -2.83
N LEU A 325 -9.92 6.10 -2.37
CA LEU A 325 -11.10 6.29 -1.51
C LEU A 325 -10.74 6.83 -0.13
N GLN A 326 -9.63 6.39 0.45
CA GLN A 326 -9.30 6.67 1.85
C GLN A 326 -9.28 8.16 2.19
N PRO A 327 -8.59 9.04 1.44
CA PRO A 327 -8.63 10.47 1.77
C PRO A 327 -10.04 11.06 1.63
N VAL A 328 -10.82 10.62 0.64
CA VAL A 328 -12.19 11.10 0.45
C VAL A 328 -13.07 10.69 1.63
N ALA A 329 -13.00 9.43 2.04
CA ALA A 329 -13.79 8.91 3.16
C ALA A 329 -13.40 9.58 4.48
N SER A 330 -12.10 9.71 4.76
CA SER A 330 -11.61 10.33 5.99
C SER A 330 -12.01 11.81 6.07
N PHE A 331 -11.76 12.56 5.00
CA PHE A 331 -12.01 13.99 4.96
C PHE A 331 -13.50 14.29 5.11
N ASN A 332 -14.34 13.59 4.35
CA ASN A 332 -15.80 13.83 4.40
C ASN A 332 -16.41 13.32 5.70
N TYR A 333 -15.85 12.26 6.30
CA TYR A 333 -16.30 11.80 7.62
C TYR A 333 -15.98 12.86 8.68
N GLY A 334 -14.80 13.46 8.62
CA GLY A 334 -14.43 14.57 9.51
C GLY A 334 -15.28 15.81 9.30
N ALA A 335 -15.71 16.05 8.05
CA ALA A 335 -16.60 17.19 7.71
C ALA A 335 -18.07 16.90 8.01
N ARG A 336 -18.39 15.71 8.53
CA ARG A 336 -19.76 15.25 8.81
C ARG A 336 -20.63 15.17 7.56
N LYS A 337 -20.02 14.96 6.40
CA LYS A 337 -20.73 14.76 5.13
C LYS A 337 -20.86 13.26 4.86
N TYR A 338 -21.67 12.59 5.67
CA TYR A 338 -21.77 11.13 5.71
C TYR A 338 -22.32 10.54 4.42
N ARG A 339 -23.21 11.28 3.75
CA ARG A 339 -23.74 10.86 2.45
C ARG A 339 -22.62 10.71 1.42
N ARG A 340 -21.64 11.62 1.42
CA ARG A 340 -20.52 11.56 0.51
C ARG A 340 -19.60 10.37 0.83
N VAL A 341 -19.42 10.04 2.12
CA VAL A 341 -18.66 8.85 2.51
C VAL A 341 -19.32 7.59 1.96
N ARG A 342 -20.65 7.50 2.11
CA ARG A 342 -21.42 6.37 1.60
C ARG A 342 -21.31 6.27 0.07
N GLN A 343 -21.50 7.37 -0.63
CA GLN A 343 -21.38 7.43 -2.09
C GLN A 343 -19.98 7.05 -2.55
N ALA A 344 -18.94 7.51 -1.83
CA ALA A 344 -17.57 7.21 -2.17
C ALA A 344 -17.27 5.71 -2.03
N ALA A 345 -17.74 5.08 -0.95
CA ALA A 345 -17.55 3.65 -0.75
C ALA A 345 -18.24 2.84 -1.86
N ILE A 346 -19.48 3.18 -2.18
CA ILE A 346 -20.25 2.48 -3.22
C ILE A 346 -19.59 2.66 -4.59
N PHE A 347 -19.19 3.89 -4.93
CA PHE A 347 -18.53 4.16 -6.21
C PHE A 347 -17.22 3.40 -6.32
N THR A 348 -16.43 3.34 -5.24
CA THR A 348 -15.16 2.64 -5.24
C THR A 348 -15.36 1.14 -5.48
N ILE A 349 -16.40 0.54 -4.87
CA ILE A 349 -16.72 -0.87 -5.10
C ILE A 349 -17.03 -1.08 -6.59
N GLU A 350 -17.89 -0.24 -7.16
CA GLU A 350 -18.29 -0.35 -8.56
C GLU A 350 -17.10 -0.18 -9.51
N ALA A 351 -16.27 0.84 -9.29
CA ALA A 351 -15.11 1.12 -10.14
C ALA A 351 -14.07 0.00 -10.05
N ALA A 352 -13.77 -0.45 -8.84
CA ALA A 352 -12.80 -1.53 -8.63
C ALA A 352 -13.30 -2.83 -9.25
N PHE A 353 -14.59 -3.13 -9.11
CA PHE A 353 -15.18 -4.33 -9.70
C PHE A 353 -15.08 -4.29 -11.23
N CYS A 354 -15.41 -3.16 -11.86
CA CYS A 354 -15.31 -3.02 -13.32
C CYS A 354 -13.86 -3.19 -13.79
N MET A 355 -12.92 -2.55 -13.11
CA MET A 355 -11.49 -2.66 -13.47
C MET A 355 -11.00 -4.10 -13.32
N LEU A 356 -11.39 -4.78 -12.24
CA LEU A 356 -10.94 -6.15 -11.99
C LEU A 356 -11.61 -7.14 -12.93
N VAL A 357 -12.87 -6.94 -13.31
CA VAL A 357 -13.55 -7.81 -14.30
C VAL A 357 -12.78 -7.78 -15.61
N VAL A 358 -12.42 -6.59 -16.09
CA VAL A 358 -11.65 -6.44 -17.32
C VAL A 358 -10.28 -7.09 -17.19
N LEU A 359 -9.55 -6.75 -16.14
CA LEU A 359 -8.17 -7.21 -15.93
C LEU A 359 -8.12 -8.73 -15.71
N VAL A 360 -9.00 -9.26 -14.86
CA VAL A 360 -9.07 -10.70 -14.58
C VAL A 360 -9.51 -11.48 -15.84
N GLY A 361 -10.44 -10.92 -16.62
CA GLY A 361 -10.85 -11.53 -17.86
C GLY A 361 -9.71 -11.66 -18.86
N LEU A 362 -8.92 -10.58 -19.03
CA LEU A 362 -7.74 -10.60 -19.89
C LEU A 362 -6.71 -11.62 -19.38
N CYS A 363 -6.49 -11.68 -18.08
CA CYS A 363 -5.53 -12.59 -17.47
C CYS A 363 -6.01 -14.05 -17.58
N TRP A 364 -7.31 -14.30 -17.44
CA TRP A 364 -7.86 -15.64 -17.54
C TRP A 364 -7.59 -16.23 -18.94
N VAL A 365 -7.86 -15.46 -19.97
CA VAL A 365 -7.68 -15.90 -21.37
C VAL A 365 -6.20 -16.14 -21.66
N ASN A 366 -5.30 -15.32 -21.08
CA ASN A 366 -3.87 -15.37 -21.34
C ASN A 366 -3.07 -16.01 -20.20
N GLY A 367 -3.72 -16.79 -19.34
CA GLY A 367 -3.06 -17.36 -18.15
C GLY A 367 -1.86 -18.23 -18.49
N ASP A 368 -1.98 -19.10 -19.50
CA ASP A 368 -0.90 -19.97 -19.94
C ASP A 368 0.31 -19.16 -20.43
N VAL A 369 0.06 -18.11 -21.22
CA VAL A 369 1.11 -17.25 -21.76
C VAL A 369 1.80 -16.49 -20.61
N LEU A 370 1.03 -15.96 -19.66
CA LEU A 370 1.57 -15.22 -18.52
C LEU A 370 2.49 -16.09 -17.66
N ILE A 371 2.07 -17.32 -17.38
CA ILE A 371 2.88 -18.24 -16.57
C ILE A 371 4.18 -18.59 -17.30
N ARG A 372 4.08 -18.85 -18.62
CA ARG A 372 5.26 -19.21 -19.41
C ARG A 372 6.24 -18.05 -19.57
N LEU A 373 5.76 -16.79 -19.50
CA LEU A 373 6.67 -15.65 -19.52
C LEU A 373 7.59 -15.64 -18.30
N PHE A 374 7.11 -16.10 -17.14
CA PHE A 374 7.93 -16.22 -15.94
C PHE A 374 8.82 -17.47 -15.98
N ARG A 375 8.27 -18.60 -16.43
CA ARG A 375 9.01 -19.86 -16.52
C ARG A 375 8.35 -20.76 -17.55
N ASP A 376 9.08 -21.06 -18.62
CA ASP A 376 8.58 -21.94 -19.70
C ASP A 376 8.94 -23.40 -19.38
N ASP A 377 8.17 -24.00 -18.48
CA ASP A 377 8.36 -25.36 -17.99
C ASP A 377 6.97 -26.00 -17.85
N PRO A 378 6.69 -27.10 -18.56
CA PRO A 378 5.37 -27.75 -18.46
C PRO A 378 5.02 -28.22 -17.05
N ALA A 379 6.00 -28.64 -16.23
CA ALA A 379 5.73 -29.05 -14.86
C ALA A 379 5.28 -27.88 -14.00
N VAL A 380 5.88 -26.70 -14.19
CA VAL A 380 5.48 -25.47 -13.48
C VAL A 380 4.10 -25.03 -13.91
N THR A 381 3.80 -25.06 -15.22
CA THR A 381 2.50 -24.68 -15.75
C THR A 381 1.40 -25.62 -15.25
N ALA A 382 1.67 -26.90 -15.10
CA ALA A 382 0.70 -27.87 -14.59
C ALA A 382 0.24 -27.55 -13.17
N VAL A 383 1.13 -26.99 -12.34
CA VAL A 383 0.78 -26.56 -10.99
C VAL A 383 0.15 -25.16 -10.99
N ALA A 384 0.76 -24.23 -11.73
CA ALA A 384 0.39 -22.83 -11.67
C ALA A 384 -0.95 -22.51 -12.32
N LEU A 385 -1.27 -23.13 -13.46
CA LEU A 385 -2.47 -22.77 -14.22
C LEU A 385 -3.78 -23.05 -13.47
N PRO A 386 -3.98 -24.21 -12.83
CA PRO A 386 -5.19 -24.41 -12.02
C PRO A 386 -5.29 -23.43 -10.87
N ALA A 387 -4.18 -23.20 -10.14
CA ALA A 387 -4.15 -22.24 -9.03
C ALA A 387 -4.48 -20.84 -9.52
N PHE A 388 -3.93 -20.46 -10.68
CA PHE A 388 -4.18 -19.17 -11.32
C PHE A 388 -5.68 -18.98 -11.60
N HIS A 389 -6.33 -19.99 -12.17
CA HIS A 389 -7.74 -19.90 -12.53
C HIS A 389 -8.64 -19.82 -11.29
N TYR A 390 -8.33 -20.59 -10.24
CA TYR A 390 -9.08 -20.50 -8.97
C TYR A 390 -8.97 -19.10 -8.37
N GLN A 391 -7.76 -18.54 -8.38
CA GLN A 391 -7.52 -17.21 -7.80
C GLN A 391 -8.19 -16.12 -8.64
N CYS A 392 -8.26 -16.27 -9.97
CA CYS A 392 -8.96 -15.32 -10.84
C CYS A 392 -10.42 -15.16 -10.43
N LEU A 393 -11.10 -16.27 -10.12
CA LEU A 393 -12.48 -16.21 -9.67
C LEU A 393 -12.62 -15.49 -8.34
N ALA A 394 -11.68 -15.74 -7.41
CA ALA A 394 -11.72 -15.11 -6.09
C ALA A 394 -11.37 -13.61 -6.15
N MET A 395 -10.60 -13.18 -7.15
CA MET A 395 -10.24 -11.76 -7.29
C MET A 395 -11.44 -10.85 -7.49
N LEU A 396 -12.54 -11.38 -8.04
CA LEU A 396 -13.74 -10.59 -8.24
C LEU A 396 -14.41 -10.19 -6.92
N LEU A 397 -14.04 -10.83 -5.81
CA LEU A 397 -14.54 -10.49 -4.47
C LEU A 397 -13.69 -9.39 -3.79
N GLN A 398 -12.51 -9.08 -4.31
CA GLN A 398 -11.58 -8.14 -3.69
C GLN A 398 -12.13 -6.73 -3.51
N PRO A 399 -12.93 -6.16 -4.44
CA PRO A 399 -13.44 -4.81 -4.24
C PRO A 399 -14.18 -4.65 -2.92
N ILE A 400 -15.05 -5.59 -2.54
CA ILE A 400 -15.79 -5.50 -1.27
C ILE A 400 -14.84 -5.69 -0.09
N ILE A 401 -13.91 -6.64 -0.16
CA ILE A 401 -12.92 -6.90 0.91
C ILE A 401 -12.08 -5.63 1.16
N VAL A 402 -11.52 -5.07 0.09
CA VAL A 402 -10.63 -3.91 0.17
C VAL A 402 -11.39 -2.68 0.67
N VAL A 403 -12.56 -2.40 0.10
CA VAL A 403 -13.33 -1.20 0.47
C VAL A 403 -13.80 -1.29 1.90
N ALA A 404 -14.24 -2.47 2.37
CA ALA A 404 -14.67 -2.63 3.77
C ALA A 404 -13.51 -2.32 4.72
N ASN A 405 -12.35 -2.91 4.49
CA ASN A 405 -11.17 -2.71 5.32
C ASN A 405 -10.74 -1.23 5.32
N MET A 406 -10.62 -0.65 4.14
CA MET A 406 -10.09 0.71 4.00
C MET A 406 -11.07 1.77 4.48
N THR A 407 -12.36 1.55 4.32
CA THR A 407 -13.38 2.48 4.82
C THR A 407 -13.35 2.51 6.35
N PHE A 408 -13.30 1.34 7.01
CA PHE A 408 -13.22 1.30 8.47
C PHE A 408 -11.94 1.96 8.98
N GLN A 409 -10.81 1.74 8.31
CA GLN A 409 -9.56 2.40 8.68
C GLN A 409 -9.70 3.93 8.53
N SER A 410 -10.30 4.38 7.45
CA SER A 410 -10.43 5.81 7.13
C SER A 410 -11.28 6.56 8.13
N VAL A 411 -12.35 5.94 8.64
CA VAL A 411 -13.26 6.61 9.59
C VAL A 411 -12.84 6.42 11.04
N GLY A 412 -11.74 5.73 11.30
CA GLY A 412 -11.20 5.56 12.64
C GLY A 412 -11.78 4.37 13.40
N ALA A 413 -12.49 3.48 12.73
CA ALA A 413 -12.98 2.22 13.32
C ALA A 413 -11.87 1.19 13.33
N SER A 414 -10.84 1.43 14.15
CA SER A 414 -9.57 0.69 14.12
C SER A 414 -9.74 -0.79 14.45
N GLY A 415 -10.62 -1.13 15.38
CA GLY A 415 -10.86 -2.52 15.77
C GLY A 415 -11.44 -3.33 14.62
N ARG A 416 -12.47 -2.82 13.97
CA ARG A 416 -13.09 -3.50 12.82
C ARG A 416 -12.14 -3.55 11.64
N ALA A 417 -11.41 -2.47 11.38
CA ALA A 417 -10.43 -2.43 10.28
C ALA A 417 -9.30 -3.43 10.50
N THR A 418 -8.76 -3.51 11.71
CA THR A 418 -7.69 -4.46 12.05
C THR A 418 -8.18 -5.90 11.92
N PHE A 419 -9.38 -6.19 12.42
CA PHE A 419 -9.95 -7.53 12.31
C PHE A 419 -10.09 -7.96 10.84
N LEU A 420 -10.65 -7.10 10.00
CA LEU A 420 -10.83 -7.41 8.57
C LEU A 420 -9.48 -7.51 7.85
N ALA A 421 -8.52 -6.66 8.19
CA ALA A 421 -7.18 -6.73 7.59
C ALA A 421 -6.50 -8.06 7.91
N CYS A 422 -6.71 -8.57 9.13
CA CYS A 422 -6.09 -9.82 9.57
C CYS A 422 -6.85 -11.06 9.08
N CYS A 423 -8.09 -10.93 8.62
CA CYS A 423 -8.89 -12.09 8.20
C CYS A 423 -8.28 -12.79 6.98
N ARG A 424 -7.91 -12.03 5.95
CA ARG A 424 -7.52 -12.60 4.66
C ARG A 424 -6.26 -13.46 4.77
N GLN A 425 -5.21 -12.93 5.38
CA GLN A 425 -3.90 -13.60 5.43
C GLN A 425 -3.57 -14.22 6.79
N GLY A 426 -4.45 -14.04 7.78
CA GLY A 426 -4.22 -14.57 9.12
C GLY A 426 -5.30 -15.54 9.55
N VAL A 427 -6.48 -15.03 9.88
CA VAL A 427 -7.55 -15.83 10.48
C VAL A 427 -7.98 -16.97 9.56
N PHE A 428 -8.05 -16.75 8.26
CA PHE A 428 -8.50 -17.76 7.31
C PHE A 428 -7.36 -18.43 6.56
N PHE A 429 -6.35 -17.66 6.09
CA PHE A 429 -5.26 -18.23 5.31
C PHE A 429 -4.39 -19.20 6.10
N ILE A 430 -3.97 -18.83 7.31
CA ILE A 430 -3.03 -19.65 8.09
C ILE A 430 -3.63 -21.01 8.43
N PRO A 431 -4.86 -21.12 8.97
CA PRO A 431 -5.44 -22.46 9.16
C PRO A 431 -5.58 -23.25 7.87
N LEU A 432 -5.96 -22.58 6.76
CA LEU A 432 -6.15 -23.28 5.49
C LEU A 432 -4.84 -23.82 4.93
N ILE A 433 -3.74 -23.04 4.98
CA ILE A 433 -2.46 -23.50 4.45
C ILE A 433 -1.87 -24.61 5.33
N LEU A 434 -2.23 -24.69 6.60
CA LEU A 434 -1.78 -25.75 7.49
C LEU A 434 -2.63 -27.03 7.35
N ILE A 435 -3.92 -26.89 7.04
CA ILE A 435 -4.86 -28.03 7.06
C ILE A 435 -5.08 -28.61 5.65
N LEU A 436 -5.36 -27.76 4.64
CA LEU A 436 -5.75 -28.22 3.31
C LEU A 436 -4.69 -29.07 2.60
N PRO A 437 -3.38 -28.76 2.66
CA PRO A 437 -2.39 -29.64 2.03
C PRO A 437 -2.33 -31.04 2.67
N ARG A 438 -2.62 -31.14 3.97
CA ARG A 438 -2.62 -32.43 4.67
C ARG A 438 -3.81 -33.30 4.29
N THR A 439 -4.95 -32.70 3.94
CA THR A 439 -6.17 -33.43 3.61
C THR A 439 -6.40 -33.60 2.12
N HIS A 440 -5.96 -32.62 1.27
CA HIS A 440 -6.22 -32.57 -0.16
C HIS A 440 -4.96 -32.49 -1.02
N GLY A 441 -3.78 -32.54 -0.40
CA GLY A 441 -2.51 -32.53 -1.13
C GLY A 441 -2.25 -31.22 -1.85
N LEU A 442 -1.69 -31.29 -3.06
CA LEU A 442 -1.35 -30.11 -3.85
C LEU A 442 -2.57 -29.27 -4.19
N PHE A 443 -3.73 -29.91 -4.42
CA PHE A 443 -4.99 -29.21 -4.64
C PHE A 443 -5.30 -28.26 -3.48
N GLY A 444 -5.02 -28.69 -2.24
CA GLY A 444 -5.19 -27.85 -1.05
C GLY A 444 -4.31 -26.61 -1.08
N VAL A 445 -3.06 -26.74 -1.54
CA VAL A 445 -2.16 -25.59 -1.71
C VAL A 445 -2.73 -24.62 -2.78
N GLU A 446 -3.24 -25.16 -3.88
CA GLU A 446 -3.77 -24.36 -4.98
C GLU A 446 -5.01 -23.56 -4.59
N ILE A 447 -5.88 -24.11 -3.75
CA ILE A 447 -7.17 -23.48 -3.41
C ILE A 447 -7.17 -22.72 -2.08
N ARG A 448 -6.06 -22.73 -1.31
CA ARG A 448 -6.05 -22.08 0.02
C ARG A 448 -6.39 -20.59 -0.03
N GLN A 449 -5.83 -19.85 -0.98
CA GLN A 449 -6.05 -18.41 -1.08
C GLN A 449 -7.46 -18.09 -1.60
N PRO A 450 -7.97 -18.76 -2.66
CA PRO A 450 -9.36 -18.53 -3.07
C PRO A 450 -10.37 -18.77 -1.95
N ILE A 451 -10.19 -19.83 -1.16
CA ILE A 451 -11.09 -20.11 -0.03
C ILE A 451 -10.96 -19.04 1.05
N ALA A 452 -9.74 -18.61 1.37
CA ALA A 452 -9.52 -17.53 2.32
C ALA A 452 -10.19 -16.24 1.86
N ASP A 453 -10.13 -15.93 0.56
CA ASP A 453 -10.76 -14.75 -0.02
C ASP A 453 -12.29 -14.83 0.08
N VAL A 454 -12.87 -15.99 -0.21
CA VAL A 454 -14.32 -16.19 -0.10
C VAL A 454 -14.78 -16.01 1.34
N LEU A 455 -14.07 -16.62 2.29
CA LEU A 455 -14.41 -16.50 3.72
C LEU A 455 -14.28 -15.05 4.19
N THR A 456 -13.24 -14.33 3.75
CA THR A 456 -13.06 -12.91 4.08
C THR A 456 -14.19 -12.07 3.50
N PHE A 457 -14.62 -12.37 2.27
CA PHE A 457 -15.75 -11.70 1.65
C PHE A 457 -17.03 -11.92 2.47
N LEU A 458 -17.28 -13.16 2.90
CA LEU A 458 -18.48 -13.47 3.68
C LEU A 458 -18.51 -12.76 5.04
N VAL A 459 -17.33 -12.50 5.62
CA VAL A 459 -17.22 -11.72 6.86
C VAL A 459 -17.31 -10.22 6.56
N SER A 460 -16.63 -9.74 5.51
CA SER A 460 -16.55 -8.31 5.20
C SER A 460 -17.89 -7.73 4.75
N LEU A 461 -18.67 -8.48 3.99
CA LEU A 461 -19.93 -7.98 3.43
C LEU A 461 -20.94 -7.54 4.50
N PRO A 462 -21.24 -8.35 5.54
CA PRO A 462 -22.14 -7.88 6.59
C PRO A 462 -21.63 -6.65 7.32
N PHE A 463 -20.34 -6.59 7.62
CA PHE A 463 -19.73 -5.40 8.26
C PHE A 463 -19.93 -4.16 7.41
N LEU A 464 -19.66 -4.28 6.10
CA LEU A 464 -19.78 -3.15 5.18
C LEU A 464 -21.23 -2.68 5.03
N LEU A 465 -22.17 -3.62 4.87
CA LEU A 465 -23.59 -3.29 4.72
C LEU A 465 -24.14 -2.61 5.98
N ALA A 466 -23.76 -3.11 7.16
CA ALA A 466 -24.16 -2.50 8.43
C ALA A 466 -23.62 -1.07 8.54
N PHE A 467 -22.36 -0.85 8.12
CA PHE A 467 -21.75 0.46 8.18
C PHE A 467 -22.39 1.44 7.20
N LEU A 468 -22.74 0.98 6.00
CA LEU A 468 -23.41 1.84 5.02
C LEU A 468 -24.79 2.27 5.52
N GLN A 469 -25.51 1.38 6.20
CA GLN A 469 -26.78 1.73 6.85
C GLN A 469 -26.56 2.74 7.97
N GLN A 470 -25.51 2.55 8.77
CA GLN A 470 -25.16 3.48 9.85
C GLN A 470 -24.86 4.87 9.29
N LEU A 471 -24.13 4.94 8.17
CA LEU A 471 -23.84 6.22 7.51
C LEU A 471 -25.13 6.93 7.06
N GLY A 472 -26.09 6.18 6.54
CA GLY A 472 -27.38 6.73 6.17
C GLY A 472 -28.11 7.36 7.34
N ARG A 473 -28.13 6.66 8.48
CA ARG A 473 -28.76 7.17 9.72
C ARG A 473 -28.03 8.41 10.23
N MET A 474 -26.71 8.42 10.18
CA MET A 474 -25.91 9.57 10.62
C MET A 474 -26.18 10.79 9.74
N ASP A 475 -26.34 10.58 8.43
CA ASP A 475 -26.67 11.67 7.50
C ASP A 475 -28.05 12.26 7.81
N ASP A 476 -29.04 11.40 8.04
CA ASP A 476 -30.41 11.84 8.40
C ASP A 476 -30.39 12.66 9.68
N ALA A 477 -29.63 12.20 10.69
CA ALA A 477 -29.52 12.91 11.97
C ALA A 477 -28.83 14.28 11.78
N GLU A 478 -27.84 14.37 10.93
CA GLU A 478 -27.13 15.64 10.67
C GLU A 478 -28.05 16.63 9.93
N GLN A 479 -28.81 16.14 8.95
CA GLN A 479 -29.75 16.97 8.20
C GLN A 479 -30.85 17.53 9.13
N SER A 480 -31.33 16.74 10.11
CA SER A 480 -32.30 17.17 11.07
C SER A 480 -31.77 18.31 11.94
N LYS A 481 -30.47 18.27 12.32
CA LYS A 481 -29.86 19.33 13.13
C LYS A 481 -29.76 20.66 12.36
N THR A 482 -29.48 20.58 11.05
CA THR A 482 -29.35 21.79 10.23
C THR A 482 -30.70 22.40 9.87
N ALA A 483 -31.78 21.61 9.93
CA ALA A 483 -33.15 22.08 9.66
C ALA A 483 -33.83 22.72 10.90
N SER A 484 -33.32 22.47 12.11
CA SER A 484 -33.82 23.06 13.36
C SER A 484 -33.04 24.33 13.69
#